data_d12ea75012f62fe2608d3c6e05cb2ab3
#
_entry.id   d12ea75012f62fe2608d3c6e05cb2ab3
#
_cell.length_a   1.000
_cell.length_b   1.000
_cell.length_c   1.000
_cell.angle_alpha   90.00
_cell.angle_beta   90.00
_cell.angle_gamma   90.00
#
_symmetry.space_group_name_H-M   'P 1'
#
loop_
_entity.id
_entity.type
_entity.pdbx_description
1 polymer ?
#
loop_
_entity_poly.entity_id
_entity_poly.type
_entity_poly.pdbx_seq_one_letter_code
_entity_poly.pdbx_strand_id
1 'polypeptide(L)'
;LRLLGQSEYGLYQLVYSVVSYLSLLSLGFGSSYLRFYSRYKAQNDEDGVAKLNGMFILIFCSISVICILCGTVMVRNIRTIFGTGLTESEYATAKVLMELLIINLALTFPNSVFNCSITAHEKFLFQKLLILLQNLFSPFLTLPLLIMGCGSIGMVSVTTLLTFVLLISNMFYC
;
A
#
# COMPACT_ATOMS: atom_id res chain seq x y z
N LEU A 1 -19.92 6.64 -7.08
CA LEU A 1 -21.14 6.25 -6.37
C LEU A 1 -22.22 5.71 -7.32
N ARG A 2 -22.52 6.38 -8.47
CA ARG A 2 -23.53 5.89 -9.42
C ARG A 2 -23.16 4.61 -10.17
N LEU A 3 -21.87 4.33 -10.33
CA LEU A 3 -21.37 3.17 -11.08
C LEU A 3 -21.15 1.93 -10.20
N LEU A 4 -20.77 2.11 -8.92
CA LEU A 4 -20.55 1.00 -8.00
C LEU A 4 -21.81 0.49 -7.27
N GLY A 5 -22.85 1.29 -7.17
CA GLY A 5 -23.95 1.01 -6.25
C GLY A 5 -23.62 1.35 -4.78
N GLN A 6 -24.65 1.65 -4.01
CA GLN A 6 -24.50 2.12 -2.63
C GLN A 6 -24.02 1.01 -1.69
N SER A 7 -24.49 -0.22 -1.90
CA SER A 7 -24.13 -1.40 -1.09
C SER A 7 -22.67 -1.79 -1.31
N GLU A 8 -22.21 -1.85 -2.56
CA GLU A 8 -20.84 -2.27 -2.89
C GLU A 8 -19.79 -1.24 -2.44
N TYR A 9 -20.11 0.05 -2.56
CA TYR A 9 -19.25 1.11 -2.03
C TYR A 9 -19.17 1.07 -0.50
N GLY A 10 -20.29 0.80 0.18
CA GLY A 10 -20.32 0.61 1.63
C GLY A 10 -19.45 -0.56 2.08
N LEU A 11 -19.54 -1.69 1.37
CA LEU A 11 -18.71 -2.86 1.63
C LEU A 11 -17.22 -2.57 1.45
N TYR A 12 -16.84 -1.88 0.37
CA TYR A 12 -15.46 -1.44 0.14
C TYR A 12 -14.95 -0.57 1.28
N GLN A 13 -15.72 0.41 1.73
CA GLN A 13 -15.34 1.31 2.81
C GLN A 13 -15.18 0.58 4.15
N LEU A 14 -16.04 -0.39 4.43
CA LEU A 14 -15.93 -1.25 5.62
C LEU A 14 -14.62 -2.04 5.61
N VAL A 15 -14.34 -2.74 4.51
CA VAL A 15 -13.12 -3.55 4.38
C VAL A 15 -11.88 -2.66 4.42
N TYR A 16 -11.90 -1.53 3.71
CA TYR A 16 -10.80 -0.56 3.72
C TYR A 16 -10.52 -0.02 5.13
N SER A 17 -11.54 0.30 5.91
CA SER A 17 -11.39 0.77 7.28
C SER A 17 -10.68 -0.25 8.15
N VAL A 18 -11.08 -1.52 8.05
CA VAL A 18 -10.47 -2.61 8.82
C VAL A 18 -9.00 -2.81 8.43
N VAL A 19 -8.69 -2.85 7.13
CA VAL A 19 -7.31 -3.03 6.64
C VAL A 19 -6.44 -1.80 6.96
N SER A 20 -7.01 -0.60 6.98
CA SER A 20 -6.26 0.62 7.29
C SER A 20 -5.64 0.63 8.70
N TYR A 21 -6.19 -0.12 9.66
CA TYR A 21 -5.55 -0.29 10.96
C TYR A 21 -4.18 -0.97 10.88
N LEU A 22 -3.97 -1.86 9.89
CA LEU A 22 -2.66 -2.47 9.67
C LEU A 22 -1.60 -1.47 9.21
N SER A 23 -2.00 -0.32 8.63
CA SER A 23 -1.07 0.74 8.24
C SER A 23 -0.38 1.39 9.44
N LEU A 24 -0.97 1.27 10.64
CA LEU A 24 -0.34 1.72 11.89
C LEU A 24 0.97 0.99 12.20
N LEU A 25 1.21 -0.18 11.61
CA LEU A 25 2.48 -0.89 11.73
C LEU A 25 3.68 -0.09 11.19
N SER A 26 3.44 0.90 10.33
CA SER A 26 4.50 1.78 9.79
C SER A 26 4.95 2.90 10.73
N LEU A 27 4.21 3.21 11.77
CA LEU A 27 4.41 4.15 12.89
C LEU A 27 5.65 5.06 12.80
N GLY A 28 5.67 5.99 11.84
CA GLY A 28 6.69 7.06 11.82
C GLY A 28 8.12 6.64 11.48
N PHE A 29 8.36 5.40 11.05
CA PHE A 29 9.69 4.92 10.65
C PHE A 29 10.33 5.78 9.55
N GLY A 30 9.53 6.36 8.64
CA GLY A 30 10.03 7.25 7.59
C GLY A 30 10.73 8.50 8.12
N SER A 31 10.19 9.13 9.16
CA SER A 31 10.82 10.29 9.81
C SER A 31 12.12 9.92 10.51
N SER A 32 12.17 8.75 11.12
CA SER A 32 13.39 8.20 11.74
C SER A 32 14.48 7.96 10.69
N TYR A 33 14.10 7.39 9.53
CA TYR A 33 15.03 7.20 8.41
C TYR A 33 15.70 8.51 8.00
N LEU A 34 14.93 9.56 7.72
CA LEU A 34 15.46 10.85 7.28
C LEU A 34 16.40 11.46 8.30
N ARG A 35 16.12 11.33 9.60
CA ARG A 35 16.98 11.83 10.68
C ARG A 35 18.34 11.13 10.71
N PHE A 36 18.36 9.80 10.62
CA PHE A 36 19.61 9.04 10.61
C PHE A 36 20.39 9.27 9.33
N TYR A 37 19.71 9.31 8.19
CA TYR A 37 20.33 9.60 6.89
C TYR A 37 21.05 10.96 6.90
N SER A 38 20.39 12.03 7.35
CA SER A 38 20.99 13.37 7.44
C SER A 38 22.22 13.39 8.34
N ARG A 39 22.23 12.60 9.41
CA ARG A 39 23.38 12.49 10.32
C ARG A 39 24.57 11.83 9.64
N TYR A 40 24.38 10.68 8.99
CA TYR A 40 25.46 9.98 8.28
C TYR A 40 25.98 10.81 7.10
N LYS A 41 25.08 11.46 6.37
CA LYS A 41 25.46 12.34 5.25
C LYS A 41 26.30 13.54 5.72
N ALA A 42 25.95 14.15 6.85
CA ALA A 42 26.73 15.26 7.44
C ALA A 42 28.14 14.84 7.87
N GLN A 43 28.35 13.54 8.15
CA GLN A 43 29.64 12.96 8.51
C GLN A 43 30.41 12.41 7.30
N ASN A 44 29.88 12.52 6.06
CA ASN A 44 30.37 11.90 4.83
C ASN A 44 30.60 10.38 4.96
N ASP A 45 29.79 9.70 5.80
CA ASP A 45 29.86 8.26 6.04
C ASP A 45 28.91 7.52 5.07
N GLU A 46 29.41 7.21 3.87
CA GLU A 46 28.64 6.48 2.84
C GLU A 46 28.38 5.03 3.26
N ASP A 47 29.30 4.40 4.00
CA ASP A 47 29.11 3.05 4.54
C ASP A 47 27.98 3.03 5.58
N GLY A 48 27.88 4.05 6.40
CA GLY A 48 26.80 4.25 7.34
C GLY A 48 25.44 4.40 6.64
N VAL A 49 25.37 5.14 5.54
CA VAL A 49 24.17 5.27 4.72
C VAL A 49 23.77 3.94 4.09
N ALA A 50 24.70 3.18 3.53
CA ALA A 50 24.42 1.87 2.94
C ALA A 50 23.88 0.87 3.98
N LYS A 51 24.48 0.82 5.17
CA LYS A 51 24.02 -0.01 6.30
C LYS A 51 22.61 0.43 6.76
N LEU A 52 22.35 1.74 6.84
CA LEU A 52 21.04 2.28 7.19
C LEU A 52 19.98 1.79 6.21
N ASN A 53 20.23 1.92 4.90
CA ASN A 53 19.32 1.44 3.85
C ASN A 53 19.02 -0.05 4.00
N GLY A 54 20.04 -0.88 4.15
CA GLY A 54 19.88 -2.32 4.35
C GLY A 54 19.05 -2.66 5.59
N MET A 55 19.31 -2.00 6.71
CA MET A 55 18.57 -2.19 7.95
C MET A 55 17.09 -1.81 7.79
N PHE A 56 16.79 -0.66 7.17
CA PHE A 56 15.42 -0.23 6.99
C PHE A 56 14.65 -1.12 6.00
N ILE A 57 15.29 -1.59 4.93
CA ILE A 57 14.69 -2.58 4.02
C ILE A 57 14.30 -3.84 4.78
N LEU A 58 15.20 -4.38 5.62
CA LEU A 58 14.91 -5.57 6.42
C LEU A 58 13.73 -5.35 7.38
N ILE A 59 13.70 -4.20 8.07
CA ILE A 59 12.61 -3.86 8.99
C ILE A 59 11.28 -3.78 8.23
N PHE A 60 11.22 -3.05 7.12
CA PHE A 60 9.98 -2.88 6.37
C PHE A 60 9.53 -4.16 5.65
N CYS A 61 10.45 -5.00 5.18
CA CYS A 61 10.13 -6.33 4.70
C CYS A 61 9.56 -7.22 5.81
N SER A 62 10.12 -7.15 7.02
CA SER A 62 9.59 -7.88 8.18
C SER A 62 8.18 -7.41 8.54
N ILE A 63 7.95 -6.09 8.55
CA ILE A 63 6.62 -5.50 8.77
C ILE A 63 5.63 -5.96 7.68
N SER A 64 6.07 -6.01 6.41
CA SER A 64 5.25 -6.52 5.30
C SER A 64 4.82 -7.97 5.52
N VAL A 65 5.75 -8.83 5.96
CA VAL A 65 5.44 -10.23 6.29
C VAL A 65 4.45 -10.32 7.45
N ILE A 66 4.66 -9.56 8.52
CA ILE A 66 3.73 -9.50 9.65
C ILE A 66 2.35 -9.02 9.20
N CYS A 67 2.30 -8.00 8.35
CA CYS A 67 1.05 -7.50 7.76
C CYS A 67 0.30 -8.58 6.99
N ILE A 68 1.00 -9.37 6.16
CA ILE A 68 0.39 -10.49 5.41
C ILE A 68 -0.12 -11.57 6.38
N LEU A 69 0.65 -11.92 7.40
CA LEU A 69 0.23 -12.91 8.39
C LEU A 69 -1.02 -12.46 9.16
N CYS A 70 -1.00 -11.24 9.71
CA CYS A 70 -2.15 -10.67 10.39
C CYS A 70 -3.35 -10.55 9.45
N GLY A 71 -3.13 -10.09 8.23
CA GLY A 71 -4.16 -9.99 7.22
C GLY A 71 -4.79 -11.33 6.86
N THR A 72 -3.98 -12.38 6.72
CA THR A 72 -4.46 -13.75 6.45
C THR A 72 -5.35 -14.26 7.62
N VAL A 73 -4.97 -13.97 8.85
CA VAL A 73 -5.80 -14.30 10.02
C VAL A 73 -7.12 -13.55 9.98
N MET A 74 -7.10 -12.26 9.61
CA MET A 74 -8.32 -11.45 9.47
C MET A 74 -9.24 -11.99 8.36
N VAL A 75 -8.70 -12.35 7.20
CA VAL A 75 -9.46 -12.96 6.10
C VAL A 75 -10.11 -14.28 6.52
N ARG A 76 -9.40 -15.10 7.29
CA ARG A 76 -9.95 -16.36 7.83
C ARG A 76 -11.11 -16.14 8.81
N ASN A 77 -11.04 -15.08 9.58
CA ASN A 77 -12.04 -14.73 10.59
C ASN A 77 -13.01 -13.64 10.11
N ILE A 78 -13.19 -13.47 8.81
CA ILE A 78 -14.01 -12.40 8.22
C ILE A 78 -15.44 -12.38 8.76
N ARG A 79 -16.05 -13.55 8.98
CA ARG A 79 -17.40 -13.70 9.56
C ARG A 79 -17.47 -13.21 11.00
N THR A 80 -16.41 -13.38 11.77
CA THR A 80 -16.34 -12.87 13.15
C THR A 80 -16.18 -11.36 13.19
N ILE A 81 -15.44 -10.78 12.22
CA ILE A 81 -15.16 -9.35 12.14
C ILE A 81 -16.41 -8.57 11.69
N PHE A 82 -17.12 -9.06 10.66
CA PHE A 82 -18.29 -8.38 10.08
C PHE A 82 -19.63 -8.87 10.64
N GLY A 83 -19.64 -9.89 11.51
CA GLY A 83 -20.86 -10.44 12.12
C GLY A 83 -21.79 -11.05 11.06
N THR A 84 -23.10 -11.06 11.33
CA THR A 84 -24.12 -11.66 10.45
C THR A 84 -24.81 -10.63 9.54
N GLY A 85 -24.24 -9.44 9.39
CA GLY A 85 -24.87 -8.33 8.67
C GLY A 85 -24.70 -8.34 7.14
N LEU A 86 -23.91 -9.29 6.59
CA LEU A 86 -23.63 -9.39 5.15
C LEU A 86 -24.28 -10.64 4.56
N THR A 87 -24.63 -10.56 3.29
CA THR A 87 -25.08 -11.72 2.49
C THR A 87 -23.87 -12.59 2.10
N GLU A 88 -24.11 -13.85 1.73
CA GLU A 88 -23.03 -14.78 1.33
C GLU A 88 -22.23 -14.27 0.11
N SER A 89 -22.88 -13.58 -0.82
CA SER A 89 -22.23 -12.94 -1.96
C SER A 89 -21.34 -11.76 -1.54
N GLU A 90 -21.80 -10.96 -0.56
CA GLU A 90 -21.02 -9.85 -0.02
C GLU A 90 -19.80 -10.34 0.77
N TYR A 91 -19.92 -11.46 1.49
CA TYR A 91 -18.76 -12.10 2.15
C TYR A 91 -17.69 -12.55 1.15
N ALA A 92 -18.10 -13.16 0.03
CA ALA A 92 -17.16 -13.55 -1.02
C ALA A 92 -16.41 -12.34 -1.60
N THR A 93 -17.14 -11.27 -1.91
CA THR A 93 -16.58 -10.02 -2.40
C THR A 93 -15.66 -9.35 -1.36
N ALA A 94 -16.10 -9.27 -0.10
CA ALA A 94 -15.32 -8.71 1.00
C ALA A 94 -14.00 -9.45 1.22
N LYS A 95 -14.01 -10.78 1.09
CA LYS A 95 -12.81 -11.62 1.22
C LYS A 95 -11.78 -11.26 0.15
N VAL A 96 -12.17 -11.21 -1.11
CA VAL A 96 -11.28 -10.87 -2.22
C VAL A 96 -10.77 -9.42 -2.08
N LEU A 97 -11.63 -8.48 -1.70
CA LEU A 97 -11.24 -7.09 -1.45
C LEU A 97 -10.21 -6.99 -0.32
N MET A 98 -10.44 -7.73 0.77
CA MET A 98 -9.54 -7.74 1.92
C MET A 98 -8.16 -8.30 1.54
N GLU A 99 -8.11 -9.41 0.80
CA GLU A 99 -6.87 -10.01 0.29
C GLU A 99 -6.10 -9.01 -0.59
N LEU A 100 -6.76 -8.38 -1.55
CA LEU A 100 -6.14 -7.39 -2.44
C LEU A 100 -5.62 -6.16 -1.69
N LEU A 101 -6.39 -5.64 -0.72
CA LEU A 101 -5.98 -4.49 0.08
C LEU A 101 -4.81 -4.82 1.00
N ILE A 102 -4.75 -6.03 1.57
CA ILE A 102 -3.62 -6.49 2.38
C ILE A 102 -2.35 -6.59 1.52
N ILE A 103 -2.45 -7.15 0.31
CA ILE A 103 -1.33 -7.21 -0.64
C ILE A 103 -0.88 -5.80 -1.01
N ASN A 104 -1.80 -4.90 -1.32
CA ASN A 104 -1.50 -3.51 -1.63
C ASN A 104 -0.73 -2.83 -0.48
N LEU A 105 -1.22 -3.00 0.74
CA LEU A 105 -0.57 -2.45 1.93
C LEU A 105 0.81 -3.07 2.16
N ALA A 106 0.95 -4.38 2.02
CA ALA A 106 2.22 -5.09 2.16
C ALA A 106 3.28 -4.61 1.14
N LEU A 107 2.87 -4.25 -0.09
CA LEU A 107 3.74 -3.66 -1.09
C LEU A 107 4.11 -2.21 -0.77
N THR A 108 3.25 -1.49 -0.07
CA THR A 108 3.48 -0.09 0.31
C THR A 108 4.62 0.04 1.33
N PHE A 109 4.82 -0.94 2.21
CA PHE A 109 5.87 -0.87 3.23
C PHE A 109 7.29 -0.83 2.62
N PRO A 110 7.73 -1.78 1.78
CA PRO A 110 9.03 -1.67 1.12
C PRO A 110 9.16 -0.42 0.24
N ASN A 111 8.08 -0.04 -0.44
CA ASN A 111 8.05 1.18 -1.26
C ASN A 111 8.34 2.45 -0.44
N SER A 112 7.95 2.47 0.84
CA SER A 112 8.21 3.59 1.74
C SER A 112 9.71 3.83 1.96
N VAL A 113 10.54 2.76 1.98
CA VAL A 113 11.99 2.89 2.14
C VAL A 113 12.60 3.58 0.92
N PHE A 114 12.23 3.13 -0.28
CA PHE A 114 12.71 3.75 -1.52
C PHE A 114 12.26 5.21 -1.62
N ASN A 115 11.01 5.51 -1.25
CA ASN A 115 10.50 6.88 -1.20
C ASN A 115 11.31 7.75 -0.22
N CYS A 116 11.65 7.23 0.96
CA CYS A 116 12.48 7.93 1.94
C CYS A 116 13.89 8.17 1.40
N SER A 117 14.50 7.17 0.75
CA SER A 117 15.82 7.28 0.12
C SER A 117 15.84 8.33 -0.98
N ILE A 118 14.88 8.29 -1.91
CA ILE A 118 14.75 9.28 -3.00
C ILE A 118 14.56 10.69 -2.42
N THR A 119 13.74 10.83 -1.38
CA THR A 119 13.51 12.11 -0.69
C THR A 119 14.79 12.61 -0.02
N ALA A 120 15.55 11.72 0.61
CA ALA A 120 16.80 12.03 1.28
C ALA A 120 17.90 12.51 0.30
N HIS A 121 17.86 12.03 -0.94
CA HIS A 121 18.74 12.49 -2.04
C HIS A 121 18.22 13.75 -2.74
N GLU A 122 17.20 14.42 -2.19
CA GLU A 122 16.61 15.66 -2.74
C GLU A 122 16.01 15.52 -4.16
N LYS A 123 15.76 14.29 -4.62
CA LYS A 123 15.19 14.00 -5.94
C LYS A 123 13.66 14.07 -5.93
N PHE A 124 13.12 15.14 -5.34
CA PHE A 124 11.68 15.34 -5.17
C PHE A 124 10.90 15.38 -6.48
N LEU A 125 11.49 15.90 -7.56
CA LEU A 125 10.83 15.99 -8.86
C LEU A 125 10.42 14.62 -9.40
N PHE A 126 11.33 13.65 -9.35
CA PHE A 126 11.05 12.29 -9.81
C PHE A 126 9.90 11.64 -9.02
N GLN A 127 9.96 11.74 -7.70
CA GLN A 127 8.93 11.19 -6.83
C GLN A 127 7.56 11.84 -7.06
N LYS A 128 7.54 13.18 -7.18
CA LYS A 128 6.29 13.92 -7.42
C LYS A 128 5.71 13.61 -8.80
N LEU A 129 6.56 13.43 -9.82
CA LEU A 129 6.14 13.00 -11.16
C LEU A 129 5.50 11.61 -11.14
N LEU A 130 6.11 10.64 -10.46
CA LEU A 130 5.54 9.29 -10.33
C LEU A 130 4.18 9.31 -9.64
N ILE A 131 4.05 10.04 -8.52
CA ILE A 131 2.77 10.19 -7.80
C ILE A 131 1.72 10.87 -8.69
N LEU A 132 2.12 11.87 -9.46
CA LEU A 132 1.23 12.60 -10.36
C LEU A 132 0.74 11.68 -11.49
N LEU A 133 1.66 10.91 -12.09
CA LEU A 133 1.32 9.90 -13.09
C LEU A 133 0.36 8.85 -12.51
N GLN A 134 0.63 8.31 -11.32
CA GLN A 134 -0.25 7.36 -10.66
C GLN A 134 -1.66 7.93 -10.47
N ASN A 135 -1.76 9.14 -9.93
CA ASN A 135 -3.04 9.80 -9.67
C ASN A 135 -3.81 10.11 -10.97
N LEU A 136 -3.10 10.38 -12.07
CA LEU A 136 -3.69 10.61 -13.37
C LEU A 136 -4.14 9.31 -14.03
N PHE A 137 -3.29 8.29 -14.04
CA PHE A 137 -3.59 7.00 -14.67
C PHE A 137 -4.62 6.16 -13.89
N SER A 138 -4.65 6.29 -12.56
CA SER A 138 -5.59 5.54 -11.71
C SER A 138 -7.05 5.68 -12.18
N PRO A 139 -7.65 6.88 -12.33
CA PRO A 139 -9.03 7.00 -12.79
C PRO A 139 -9.22 6.52 -14.24
N PHE A 140 -8.24 6.73 -15.13
CA PHE A 140 -8.33 6.27 -16.52
C PHE A 140 -8.37 4.76 -16.65
N LEU A 141 -7.69 4.03 -15.77
CA LEU A 141 -7.71 2.57 -15.74
C LEU A 141 -8.92 2.03 -14.96
N THR A 142 -9.34 2.74 -13.91
CA THR A 142 -10.44 2.32 -13.05
C THR A 142 -11.81 2.51 -13.71
N LEU A 143 -12.01 3.61 -14.43
CA LEU A 143 -13.29 3.90 -15.08
C LEU A 143 -13.74 2.83 -16.09
N PRO A 144 -12.91 2.37 -17.04
CA PRO A 144 -13.30 1.29 -17.94
C PRO A 144 -13.69 0.00 -17.22
N LEU A 145 -12.95 -0.39 -16.18
CA LEU A 145 -13.23 -1.59 -15.39
C LEU A 145 -14.53 -1.48 -14.61
N LEU A 146 -14.87 -0.30 -14.12
CA LEU A 146 -16.16 -0.03 -13.48
C LEU A 146 -17.31 -0.13 -14.48
N ILE A 147 -17.14 0.37 -15.70
CA ILE A 147 -18.14 0.28 -16.78
C ILE A 147 -18.34 -1.19 -17.22
N MET A 148 -17.24 -1.99 -17.22
CA MET A 148 -17.30 -3.43 -17.51
C MET A 148 -17.93 -4.26 -16.38
N GLY A 149 -18.33 -3.64 -15.26
CA GLY A 149 -18.99 -4.33 -14.16
C GLY A 149 -18.06 -5.06 -13.19
N CYS A 150 -16.74 -4.79 -13.26
CA CYS A 150 -15.78 -5.40 -12.31
C CYS A 150 -15.85 -4.82 -10.88
N GLY A 151 -16.69 -3.81 -10.66
CA GLY A 151 -17.01 -3.25 -9.35
C GLY A 151 -15.81 -2.79 -8.53
N SER A 152 -15.92 -2.88 -7.24
CA SER A 152 -14.88 -2.50 -6.27
C SER A 152 -13.62 -3.36 -6.36
N ILE A 153 -13.74 -4.64 -6.74
CA ILE A 153 -12.60 -5.54 -6.96
C ILE A 153 -11.70 -5.02 -8.09
N GLY A 154 -12.30 -4.60 -9.21
CA GLY A 154 -11.56 -4.01 -10.34
C GLY A 154 -10.80 -2.75 -9.92
N MET A 155 -11.42 -1.88 -9.12
CA MET A 155 -10.79 -0.65 -8.61
C MET A 155 -9.58 -0.94 -7.73
N VAL A 156 -9.69 -1.89 -6.80
CA VAL A 156 -8.59 -2.27 -5.90
C VAL A 156 -7.49 -3.02 -6.66
N SER A 157 -7.83 -3.84 -7.65
CA SER A 157 -6.84 -4.54 -8.49
C SER A 157 -5.98 -3.55 -9.27
N VAL A 158 -6.56 -2.51 -9.86
CA VAL A 158 -5.79 -1.44 -10.55
C VAL A 158 -4.86 -0.71 -9.59
N THR A 159 -5.36 -0.31 -8.42
CA THR A 159 -4.52 0.40 -7.44
C THR A 159 -3.36 -0.48 -6.94
N THR A 160 -3.61 -1.78 -6.73
CA THR A 160 -2.56 -2.74 -6.34
C THR A 160 -1.51 -2.91 -7.44
N LEU A 161 -1.94 -3.01 -8.69
CA LEU A 161 -1.04 -3.11 -9.83
C LEU A 161 -0.20 -1.83 -10.00
N LEU A 162 -0.80 -0.66 -9.86
CA LEU A 162 -0.08 0.62 -9.90
C LEU A 162 0.93 0.74 -8.75
N THR A 163 0.58 0.30 -7.54
CA THR A 163 1.50 0.27 -6.39
C THR A 163 2.69 -0.66 -6.67
N PHE A 164 2.45 -1.81 -7.31
CA PHE A 164 3.51 -2.73 -7.71
C PHE A 164 4.44 -2.13 -8.77
N VAL A 165 3.89 -1.47 -9.78
CA VAL A 165 4.68 -0.74 -10.80
C VAL A 165 5.52 0.36 -10.17
N LEU A 166 4.96 1.11 -9.22
CA LEU A 166 5.70 2.13 -8.49
C LEU A 166 6.85 1.55 -7.67
N LEU A 167 6.62 0.43 -6.98
CA LEU A 167 7.66 -0.25 -6.21
C LEU A 167 8.83 -0.65 -7.12
N ILE A 168 8.54 -1.24 -8.28
CA ILE A 168 9.55 -1.61 -9.26
C ILE A 168 10.29 -0.36 -9.78
N SER A 169 9.56 0.69 -10.16
CA SER A 169 10.14 1.93 -10.66
C SER A 169 11.08 2.57 -9.63
N ASN A 170 10.66 2.62 -8.37
CA ASN A 170 11.48 3.16 -7.28
C ASN A 170 12.70 2.29 -6.98
N MET A 171 12.57 0.96 -7.08
CA MET A 171 13.68 0.03 -6.90
C MET A 171 14.75 0.17 -7.99
N PHE A 172 14.35 0.40 -9.24
CA PHE A 172 15.30 0.63 -10.34
C PHE A 172 15.98 2.00 -10.30
N TYR A 173 15.31 2.98 -9.69
CA TYR A 173 15.82 4.35 -9.63
C TYR A 173 16.71 4.60 -8.42
N CYS A 174 16.58 3.85 -7.34
CA CYS A 174 17.33 4.00 -6.09
C CYS A 174 18.68 3.29 -6.15
#